data_9419c6c6d5f5c04ed7ceea3ed6cdac88
#
_entry.id   9419c6c6d5f5c04ed7ceea3ed6cdac88
#
_cell.length_a   1.000
_cell.length_b   1.000
_cell.length_c   1.000
_cell.angle_alpha   90.00
_cell.angle_beta   90.00
_cell.angle_gamma   90.00
#
_symmetry.space_group_name_H-M   'P 1'
#
loop_
_entity.id
_entity.type
_entity.pdbx_description
1 polymer ?
#
loop_
_entity_poly.entity_id
_entity_poly.type
_entity_poly.pdbx_seq_one_letter_code
_entity_poly.pdbx_strand_id
1 'polypeptide(L)'
;MNQASQTLAQLKKASKLVRLAFHKNGPKSYKRGQGALLNALVDNDGTTQRELVKILGLNRSELKDIVKKAERNGYVTIEDAEGERTYAVKLTDEGREVAQKRVAANDKTADDIIGCLSEEEIAQLNAITEKLILSMKDKGINGKKKGRKVHSCHCC
;
A
#
# COMPACT_ATOMS: atom_id res chain seq x y z
N MET A 1 31.48 3.65 11.40
CA MET A 1 30.32 3.02 10.69
C MET A 1 30.88 2.25 9.51
N ASN A 2 30.55 0.96 9.39
CA ASN A 2 31.03 0.15 8.28
C ASN A 2 30.24 0.45 6.98
N GLN A 3 30.72 -0.04 5.85
CA GLN A 3 30.11 0.17 4.53
C GLN A 3 28.65 -0.31 4.48
N ALA A 4 28.33 -1.45 5.11
CA ALA A 4 26.95 -1.97 5.13
C ALA A 4 25.99 -1.01 5.83
N SER A 5 26.40 -0.45 6.97
CA SER A 5 25.60 0.55 7.69
C SER A 5 25.38 1.83 6.87
N GLN A 6 26.41 2.28 6.16
CA GLN A 6 26.29 3.45 5.27
C GLN A 6 25.32 3.20 4.12
N THR A 7 25.41 2.03 3.48
CA THR A 7 24.52 1.63 2.39
C THR A 7 23.05 1.58 2.86
N LEU A 8 22.80 0.96 4.01
CA LEU A 8 21.44 0.91 4.57
C LEU A 8 20.92 2.29 4.99
N ALA A 9 21.79 3.18 5.47
CA ALA A 9 21.41 4.55 5.78
C ALA A 9 21.00 5.32 4.52
N GLN A 10 21.71 5.16 3.42
CA GLN A 10 21.33 5.73 2.12
C GLN A 10 20.01 5.17 1.60
N LEU A 11 19.83 3.85 1.65
CA LEU A 11 18.58 3.21 1.25
C LEU A 11 17.38 3.72 2.08
N LYS A 12 17.57 3.86 3.38
CA LYS A 12 16.55 4.43 4.29
C LYS A 12 16.23 5.88 3.94
N LYS A 13 17.23 6.69 3.63
CA LYS A 13 17.05 8.08 3.19
C LYS A 13 16.30 8.15 1.87
N ALA A 14 16.68 7.35 0.86
CA ALA A 14 16.00 7.26 -0.42
C ALA A 14 14.53 6.84 -0.25
N SER A 15 14.26 5.80 0.50
CA SER A 15 12.90 5.32 0.80
C SER A 15 12.03 6.40 1.46
N LYS A 16 12.60 7.17 2.39
CA LYS A 16 11.90 8.31 3.01
C LYS A 16 11.55 9.39 1.99
N LEU A 17 12.48 9.76 1.12
CA LEU A 17 12.27 10.78 0.10
C LEU A 17 11.27 10.34 -0.96
N VAL A 18 11.31 9.09 -1.40
CA VAL A 18 10.32 8.49 -2.30
C VAL A 18 8.91 8.63 -1.70
N ARG A 19 8.73 8.23 -0.44
CA ARG A 19 7.44 8.34 0.25
C ARG A 19 6.95 9.79 0.33
N LEU A 20 7.83 10.74 0.60
CA LEU A 20 7.49 12.17 0.65
C LEU A 20 7.10 12.71 -0.73
N ALA A 21 7.77 12.27 -1.79
CA ALA A 21 7.46 12.68 -3.16
C ALA A 21 6.04 12.21 -3.57
N PHE A 22 5.70 10.96 -3.32
CA PHE A 22 4.35 10.45 -3.57
C PHE A 22 3.29 11.15 -2.72
N HIS A 23 3.61 11.48 -1.47
CA HIS A 23 2.70 12.22 -0.62
C HIS A 23 2.46 13.67 -1.11
N LYS A 24 3.52 14.33 -1.58
CA LYS A 24 3.45 15.72 -2.07
C LYS A 24 2.70 15.83 -3.41
N ASN A 25 2.94 14.88 -4.32
CA ASN A 25 2.42 14.93 -5.68
C ASN A 25 1.08 14.16 -5.84
N GLY A 26 0.70 13.38 -4.84
CA GLY A 26 -0.57 12.65 -4.85
C GLY A 26 -1.78 13.56 -4.68
N PRO A 27 -2.94 13.15 -5.19
CA PRO A 27 -4.19 13.90 -4.99
C PRO A 27 -4.47 14.10 -3.51
N LYS A 28 -4.67 15.35 -3.09
CA LYS A 28 -4.90 15.74 -1.68
C LYS A 28 -6.23 15.26 -1.10
N SER A 29 -7.11 14.71 -1.93
CA SER A 29 -8.48 14.31 -1.59
C SER A 29 -8.58 12.97 -0.84
N TYR A 30 -7.47 12.26 -0.68
CA TYR A 30 -7.50 10.94 -0.06
C TYR A 30 -7.15 10.99 1.41
N LYS A 31 -8.17 10.82 2.23
CA LYS A 31 -7.99 10.47 3.64
C LYS A 31 -7.29 9.11 3.74
N ARG A 32 -6.53 8.92 4.81
CA ARG A 32 -5.64 7.76 5.04
C ARG A 32 -6.25 6.42 4.60
N GLY A 33 -5.54 5.69 3.77
CA GLY A 33 -5.85 4.33 3.36
C GLY A 33 -6.75 4.19 2.14
N GLN A 34 -7.60 5.15 1.81
CA GLN A 34 -8.52 5.03 0.67
C GLN A 34 -7.79 4.94 -0.66
N GLY A 35 -6.69 5.69 -0.81
CA GLY A 35 -5.91 5.63 -2.03
C GLY A 35 -5.29 4.25 -2.30
N ALA A 36 -4.78 3.58 -1.27
CA ALA A 36 -4.27 2.23 -1.40
C ALA A 36 -5.39 1.23 -1.76
N LEU A 37 -6.57 1.37 -1.15
CA LEU A 37 -7.76 0.58 -1.50
C LEU A 37 -8.15 0.77 -2.97
N LEU A 38 -8.28 2.02 -3.43
CA LEU A 38 -8.65 2.32 -4.81
C LEU A 38 -7.62 1.78 -5.81
N ASN A 39 -6.32 1.93 -5.53
CA ASN A 39 -5.27 1.35 -6.37
C ASN A 39 -5.36 -0.18 -6.45
N ALA A 40 -5.60 -0.85 -5.34
CA ALA A 40 -5.76 -2.31 -5.32
C ALA A 40 -6.98 -2.76 -6.13
N LEU A 41 -8.06 -2.00 -6.13
CA LEU A 41 -9.29 -2.30 -6.86
C LEU A 41 -9.19 -2.02 -8.37
N VAL A 42 -8.26 -1.17 -8.82
CA VAL A 42 -8.05 -0.96 -10.27
C VAL A 42 -7.74 -2.28 -10.98
N ASP A 43 -6.87 -3.09 -10.38
CA ASP A 43 -6.45 -4.37 -10.94
C ASP A 43 -7.28 -5.56 -10.45
N ASN A 44 -8.03 -5.38 -9.36
CA ASN A 44 -8.76 -6.45 -8.67
C ASN A 44 -10.18 -6.01 -8.29
N ASP A 45 -10.92 -5.41 -9.22
CA ASP A 45 -12.27 -4.93 -8.98
C ASP A 45 -13.22 -6.09 -8.61
N GLY A 46 -14.05 -5.87 -7.61
CA GLY A 46 -14.97 -6.89 -7.11
C GLY A 46 -14.32 -7.97 -6.23
N THR A 47 -13.09 -7.75 -5.79
CA THR A 47 -12.41 -8.69 -4.89
C THR A 47 -13.01 -8.67 -3.48
N THR A 48 -12.85 -9.79 -2.77
CA THR A 48 -13.41 -9.96 -1.43
C THR A 48 -12.60 -9.25 -0.35
N GLN A 49 -13.24 -8.97 0.78
CA GLN A 49 -12.57 -8.46 1.98
C GLN A 49 -11.36 -9.33 2.36
N ARG A 50 -11.49 -10.65 2.27
CA ARG A 50 -10.42 -11.61 2.60
C ARG A 50 -9.18 -11.40 1.74
N GLU A 51 -9.37 -11.19 0.43
CA GLU A 51 -8.27 -10.93 -0.49
C GLU A 51 -7.68 -9.54 -0.28
N LEU A 52 -8.50 -8.51 -0.05
CA LEU A 52 -8.04 -7.16 0.21
C LEU A 52 -7.16 -7.06 1.47
N VAL A 53 -7.51 -7.79 2.52
CA VAL A 53 -6.68 -7.89 3.74
C VAL A 53 -5.28 -8.38 3.41
N LYS A 54 -5.15 -9.38 2.53
CA LYS A 54 -3.85 -9.90 2.10
C LYS A 54 -3.09 -8.90 1.22
N ILE A 55 -3.77 -8.35 0.22
CA ILE A 55 -3.17 -7.40 -0.75
C ILE A 55 -2.65 -6.16 -0.01
N LEU A 56 -3.44 -5.59 0.90
CA LEU A 56 -3.11 -4.35 1.59
C LEU A 56 -2.28 -4.55 2.88
N GLY A 57 -2.14 -5.78 3.36
CA GLY A 57 -1.43 -6.07 4.61
C GLY A 57 -2.10 -5.46 5.85
N LEU A 58 -3.42 -5.27 5.80
CA LEU A 58 -4.23 -4.70 6.88
C LEU A 58 -4.93 -5.80 7.68
N ASN A 59 -5.43 -5.46 8.88
CA ASN A 59 -6.38 -6.31 9.57
C ASN A 59 -7.81 -6.02 9.11
N ARG A 60 -8.76 -6.88 9.48
CA ARG A 60 -10.17 -6.77 9.06
C ARG A 60 -10.83 -5.47 9.54
N SER A 61 -10.51 -5.01 10.74
CA SER A 61 -11.08 -3.79 11.32
C SER A 61 -10.59 -2.55 10.59
N GLU A 62 -9.29 -2.47 10.33
CA GLU A 62 -8.69 -1.37 9.55
C GLU A 62 -9.27 -1.30 8.15
N LEU A 63 -9.38 -2.43 7.47
CA LEU A 63 -9.97 -2.50 6.14
C LEU A 63 -11.45 -2.07 6.16
N LYS A 64 -12.23 -2.55 7.12
CA LYS A 64 -13.65 -2.18 7.26
C LYS A 64 -13.84 -0.67 7.38
N ASP A 65 -13.01 0.00 8.18
CA ASP A 65 -13.08 1.44 8.37
C ASP A 65 -12.75 2.20 7.07
N ILE A 66 -11.75 1.74 6.33
CA ILE A 66 -11.34 2.33 5.05
C ILE A 66 -12.43 2.14 3.99
N VAL A 67 -12.98 0.94 3.88
CA VAL A 67 -14.07 0.61 2.93
C VAL A 67 -15.31 1.42 3.22
N LYS A 68 -15.74 1.55 4.49
CA LYS A 68 -16.88 2.38 4.86
C LYS A 68 -16.69 3.85 4.51
N LYS A 69 -15.48 4.39 4.66
CA LYS A 69 -15.16 5.77 4.27
C LYS A 69 -15.21 5.95 2.76
N ALA A 70 -14.69 4.99 2.01
CA ALA A 70 -14.72 5.01 0.56
C ALA A 70 -16.16 4.88 0.02
N GLU A 71 -16.99 4.05 0.66
CA GLU A 71 -18.41 3.92 0.32
C GLU A 71 -19.16 5.24 0.58
N ARG A 72 -18.95 5.88 1.71
CA ARG A 72 -19.53 7.21 2.03
C ARG A 72 -19.12 8.29 1.04
N ASN A 73 -17.92 8.21 0.49
CA ASN A 73 -17.44 9.13 -0.52
C ASN A 73 -17.92 8.79 -1.94
N GLY A 74 -18.70 7.71 -2.10
CA GLY A 74 -19.23 7.29 -3.39
C GLY A 74 -18.21 6.60 -4.30
N TYR A 75 -17.06 6.16 -3.79
CA TYR A 75 -15.99 5.56 -4.60
C TYR A 75 -16.12 4.05 -4.75
N VAL A 76 -16.78 3.38 -3.82
CA VAL A 76 -16.98 1.93 -3.83
C VAL A 76 -18.40 1.57 -3.43
N THR A 77 -18.82 0.38 -3.84
CA THR A 77 -20.02 -0.31 -3.35
C THR A 77 -19.61 -1.62 -2.69
N ILE A 78 -20.41 -2.05 -1.73
CA ILE A 78 -20.22 -3.30 -1.00
C ILE A 78 -21.34 -4.24 -1.43
N GLU A 79 -20.97 -5.44 -1.86
CA GLU A 79 -21.89 -6.51 -2.22
C GLU A 79 -21.59 -7.75 -1.37
N ASP A 80 -22.64 -8.45 -0.92
CA ASP A 80 -22.46 -9.72 -0.24
C ASP A 80 -21.88 -10.74 -1.24
N ALA A 81 -20.81 -11.42 -0.83
CA ALA A 81 -20.25 -12.50 -1.62
C ALA A 81 -21.06 -13.77 -1.38
N GLU A 82 -21.74 -14.27 -2.43
CA GLU A 82 -22.58 -15.47 -2.35
C GLU A 82 -21.78 -16.66 -1.81
N GLY A 83 -22.34 -17.32 -0.78
CA GLY A 83 -21.78 -18.53 -0.18
C GLY A 83 -20.58 -18.32 0.75
N GLU A 84 -20.12 -17.10 0.97
CA GLU A 84 -19.03 -16.78 1.88
C GLU A 84 -19.48 -15.78 2.95
N ARG A 85 -18.96 -15.93 4.18
CA ARG A 85 -19.15 -14.93 5.26
C ARG A 85 -18.25 -13.71 5.05
N THR A 86 -18.30 -13.14 3.87
CA THR A 86 -17.47 -12.01 3.44
C THR A 86 -18.25 -11.15 2.47
N TYR A 87 -17.71 -9.99 2.14
CA TYR A 87 -18.30 -9.10 1.13
C TYR A 87 -17.27 -8.81 0.04
N ALA A 88 -17.75 -8.50 -1.15
CA ALA A 88 -16.97 -8.00 -2.26
C ALA A 88 -17.03 -6.47 -2.31
N VAL A 89 -15.96 -5.84 -2.74
CA VAL A 89 -15.85 -4.39 -2.90
C VAL A 89 -15.65 -4.07 -4.37
N LYS A 90 -16.53 -3.25 -4.91
CA LYS A 90 -16.47 -2.80 -6.31
C LYS A 90 -16.28 -1.31 -6.42
N LEU A 91 -15.53 -0.88 -7.42
CA LEU A 91 -15.42 0.52 -7.78
C LEU A 91 -16.74 1.01 -8.40
N THR A 92 -17.16 2.22 -8.02
CA THR A 92 -18.13 3.00 -8.79
C THR A 92 -17.44 3.64 -9.99
N ASP A 93 -18.21 4.20 -10.94
CA ASP A 93 -17.62 4.95 -12.07
C ASP A 93 -16.77 6.13 -11.56
N GLU A 94 -17.27 6.86 -10.57
CA GLU A 94 -16.52 7.94 -9.91
C GLU A 94 -15.25 7.40 -9.22
N GLY A 95 -15.36 6.30 -8.49
CA GLY A 95 -14.22 5.65 -7.84
C GLY A 95 -13.15 5.20 -8.83
N ARG A 96 -13.57 4.69 -9.98
CA ARG A 96 -12.67 4.28 -11.07
C ARG A 96 -11.94 5.46 -11.68
N GLU A 97 -12.65 6.54 -11.98
CA GLU A 97 -12.04 7.77 -12.50
C GLU A 97 -11.01 8.35 -11.52
N VAL A 98 -11.36 8.42 -10.27
CA VAL A 98 -10.49 8.90 -9.19
C VAL A 98 -9.26 7.99 -9.03
N ALA A 99 -9.44 6.67 -9.06
CA ALA A 99 -8.36 5.70 -8.99
C ALA A 99 -7.40 5.82 -10.18
N GLN A 100 -7.91 5.96 -11.39
CA GLN A 100 -7.11 6.12 -12.61
C GLN A 100 -6.29 7.42 -12.58
N LYS A 101 -6.88 8.54 -12.17
CA LYS A 101 -6.16 9.80 -11.99
C LYS A 101 -5.01 9.66 -10.98
N ARG A 102 -5.24 8.90 -9.91
CA ARG A 102 -4.21 8.63 -8.91
C ARG A 102 -3.07 7.78 -9.46
N VAL A 103 -3.40 6.71 -10.18
CA VAL A 103 -2.38 5.86 -10.82
C VAL A 103 -1.52 6.69 -11.77
N ALA A 104 -2.15 7.49 -12.64
CA ALA A 104 -1.43 8.36 -13.56
C ALA A 104 -0.52 9.38 -12.85
N ALA A 105 -0.98 9.96 -11.75
CA ALA A 105 -0.16 10.88 -10.95
C ALA A 105 1.02 10.17 -10.26
N ASN A 106 0.80 8.93 -9.80
CA ASN A 106 1.86 8.11 -9.22
C ASN A 106 2.89 7.70 -10.27
N ASP A 107 2.44 7.27 -11.45
CA ASP A 107 3.32 6.87 -12.56
C ASP A 107 4.20 8.05 -12.99
N LYS A 108 3.61 9.24 -13.16
CA LYS A 108 4.36 10.45 -13.46
C LYS A 108 5.42 10.76 -12.38
N THR A 109 5.04 10.66 -11.12
CA THR A 109 5.98 10.88 -10.00
C THR A 109 7.10 9.84 -10.01
N ALA A 110 6.76 8.57 -10.29
CA ALA A 110 7.75 7.50 -10.40
C ALA A 110 8.73 7.76 -11.55
N ASP A 111 8.23 8.14 -12.73
CA ASP A 111 9.05 8.46 -13.89
C ASP A 111 9.99 9.65 -13.60
N ASP A 112 9.49 10.69 -12.94
CA ASP A 112 10.29 11.85 -12.54
C ASP A 112 11.43 11.48 -11.58
N ILE A 113 11.18 10.53 -10.64
CA ILE A 113 12.19 10.08 -9.68
C ILE A 113 13.22 9.18 -10.34
N ILE A 114 12.75 8.23 -11.16
CA ILE A 114 13.59 7.18 -11.75
C ILE A 114 14.31 7.64 -13.02
N GLY A 115 13.89 8.73 -13.63
CA GLY A 115 14.42 9.25 -14.88
C GLY A 115 15.93 9.60 -14.86
N CYS A 116 16.55 9.66 -13.68
CA CYS A 116 18.01 9.80 -13.54
C CYS A 116 18.79 8.49 -13.75
N LEU A 117 18.09 7.35 -13.86
CA LEU A 117 18.68 6.04 -14.02
C LEU A 117 18.50 5.51 -15.45
N SER A 118 19.48 4.74 -15.93
CA SER A 118 19.34 3.98 -17.17
C SER A 118 18.45 2.74 -16.97
N GLU A 119 17.97 2.15 -18.05
CA GLU A 119 17.18 0.91 -17.99
C GLU A 119 17.95 -0.23 -17.30
N GLU A 120 19.27 -0.32 -17.56
CA GLU A 120 20.14 -1.30 -16.90
C GLU A 120 20.25 -1.06 -15.40
N GLU A 121 20.40 0.19 -14.98
CA GLU A 121 20.46 0.57 -13.56
C GLU A 121 19.15 0.31 -12.85
N ILE A 122 18.02 0.54 -13.51
CA ILE A 122 16.68 0.19 -12.97
C ILE A 122 16.55 -1.32 -12.78
N ALA A 123 16.96 -2.12 -13.76
CA ALA A 123 16.94 -3.58 -13.66
C ALA A 123 17.85 -4.08 -12.52
N GLN A 124 19.05 -3.51 -12.38
CA GLN A 124 19.97 -3.83 -11.29
C GLN A 124 19.40 -3.45 -9.93
N LEU A 125 18.78 -2.28 -9.80
CA LEU A 125 18.15 -1.81 -8.56
C LEU A 125 17.01 -2.75 -8.16
N ASN A 126 16.18 -3.15 -9.10
CA ASN A 126 15.09 -4.10 -8.85
C ASN A 126 15.63 -5.46 -8.34
N ALA A 127 16.65 -6.00 -8.99
CA ALA A 127 17.26 -7.28 -8.59
C ALA A 127 17.91 -7.18 -7.20
N ILE A 128 18.60 -6.09 -6.89
CA ILE A 128 19.25 -5.88 -5.60
C ILE A 128 18.22 -5.70 -4.48
N THR A 129 17.19 -4.91 -4.70
CA THR A 129 16.13 -4.68 -3.70
C THR A 129 15.33 -5.94 -3.43
N GLU A 130 15.02 -6.74 -4.46
CA GLU A 130 14.36 -8.03 -4.30
C GLU A 130 15.20 -8.99 -3.46
N LYS A 131 16.49 -9.09 -3.73
CA LYS A 131 17.44 -9.91 -2.97
C LYS A 131 17.48 -9.49 -1.49
N LEU A 132 17.48 -8.19 -1.21
CA LEU A 132 17.42 -7.67 0.17
C LEU A 132 16.10 -8.01 0.86
N ILE A 133 14.98 -7.89 0.15
CA ILE A 133 13.65 -8.22 0.67
C ILE A 133 13.57 -9.70 1.05
N LEU A 134 14.02 -10.59 0.17
CA LEU A 134 14.04 -12.02 0.44
C LEU A 134 14.93 -12.36 1.63
N SER A 135 16.13 -11.79 1.71
CA SER A 135 17.02 -11.98 2.86
C SER A 135 16.41 -11.52 4.18
N MET A 136 15.68 -10.40 4.18
CA MET A 136 14.98 -9.93 5.38
C MET A 136 13.83 -10.84 5.77
N LYS A 137 13.07 -11.35 4.81
CA LYS A 137 11.98 -12.31 5.06
C LYS A 137 12.50 -13.62 5.67
N ASP A 138 13.61 -14.13 5.18
CA ASP A 138 14.25 -15.34 5.70
C ASP A 138 14.70 -15.17 7.16
N LYS A 139 15.04 -13.96 7.55
CA LYS A 139 15.37 -13.58 8.95
C LYS A 139 14.13 -13.28 9.80
N GLY A 140 12.93 -13.55 9.31
CA GLY A 140 11.68 -13.31 10.03
C GLY A 140 11.26 -11.83 10.10
N ILE A 141 11.90 -10.95 9.33
CA ILE A 141 11.52 -9.54 9.23
C ILE A 141 10.40 -9.44 8.18
N ASN A 142 9.18 -9.67 8.64
CA ASN A 142 7.98 -9.49 7.82
C ASN A 142 7.34 -8.15 8.15
N GLY A 143 6.82 -7.44 7.16
CA GLY A 143 6.17 -6.13 7.34
C GLY A 143 4.88 -6.14 8.19
N LYS A 144 4.55 -7.26 8.83
CA LYS A 144 3.45 -7.35 9.79
C LYS A 144 3.84 -6.62 11.06
N LYS A 145 3.23 -5.48 11.34
CA LYS A 145 3.27 -4.88 12.68
C LYS A 145 2.76 -5.92 13.67
N LYS A 146 3.62 -6.37 14.60
CA LYS A 146 3.15 -7.09 15.80
C LYS A 146 2.12 -6.19 16.44
N GLY A 147 0.87 -6.64 16.56
CA GLY A 147 -0.15 -5.94 17.29
C GLY A 147 0.42 -5.54 18.64
N ARG A 148 0.28 -4.28 19.03
CA ARG A 148 0.57 -3.85 20.40
C ARG A 148 -0.26 -4.74 21.31
N LYS A 149 0.39 -5.61 22.07
CA LYS A 149 -0.26 -6.28 23.21
C LYS A 149 -0.70 -5.14 24.13
N VAL A 150 -1.99 -4.89 24.15
CA VAL A 150 -2.61 -4.09 25.22
C VAL A 150 -2.41 -4.93 26.46
N HIS A 151 -1.45 -4.53 27.29
CA HIS A 151 -1.40 -5.07 28.65
C HIS A 151 -2.68 -4.60 29.34
N SER A 152 -3.64 -5.51 29.44
CA SER A 152 -4.73 -5.39 30.38
C SER A 152 -4.13 -5.31 31.77
N CYS A 153 -4.03 -4.11 32.30
CA CYS A 153 -3.86 -3.93 33.72
C CYS A 153 -5.15 -4.40 34.40
N HIS A 154 -5.12 -5.62 34.90
CA HIS A 154 -6.01 -6.00 36.00
C HIS A 154 -5.46 -5.29 37.23
N CYS A 155 -6.00 -4.13 37.55
CA CYS A 155 -6.01 -3.59 38.90
C CYS A 155 -7.42 -3.83 39.47
N CYS A 156 -7.42 -4.46 40.60
CA CYS A 156 -8.50 -4.84 41.51
C CYS A 156 -9.67 -3.87 41.60
#